data_208f5273cfcd1b5c7829d7814d29e517
#
_entry.id   208f5273cfcd1b5c7829d7814d29e517
#
_cell.length_a   1.000
_cell.length_b   1.000
_cell.length_c   1.000
_cell.angle_alpha   90.00
_cell.angle_beta   90.00
_cell.angle_gamma   90.00
#
_symmetry.space_group_name_H-M   'P 1'
#
loop_
_entity.id
_entity.type
_entity.pdbx_description
1 polymer ?
#
loop_
_entity_poly.entity_id
_entity_poly.type
_entity_poly.pdbx_seq_one_letter_code
_entity_poly.pdbx_strand_id
1 'polypeptide(L)'
;MPRAQAASELGTPGALFEVAVPVVDQGTRTRALAERSALEILLKRLSPAPGLTRRPSIAQALRDPDQYYRSASYAPGGALSPWLLTLQFDREAILSLLAQAELPAWVSQRPRYLLWLVEESEDGQRRLLDAEHPLARAVVEAGRERAVPLAVPLLDLKELQQVAPWQVWGRFWRVLKPLRERYGAEGELILRLRAEGDGWYVDYEGEGLPMPFSGALRTEAPTVALRAVGQG
;
A
#
# COMPACT_ATOMS: atom_id res chain seq x y z
N MET A 1 0.52 -25.27 -2.91
CA MET A 1 0.69 -24.12 -3.76
C MET A 1 -0.61 -23.30 -3.87
N PRO A 2 -0.95 -22.43 -2.92
CA PRO A 2 -2.02 -21.44 -3.11
C PRO A 2 -1.64 -20.08 -2.52
N ARG A 3 -0.53 -19.45 -2.94
CA ARG A 3 -0.14 -18.12 -2.42
C ARG A 3 0.05 -17.02 -3.47
N ALA A 4 -0.05 -17.38 -4.75
CA ALA A 4 0.06 -16.41 -5.85
C ALA A 4 -1.27 -15.74 -6.24
N GLN A 5 -2.41 -16.23 -5.76
CA GLN A 5 -3.74 -15.75 -6.17
C GLN A 5 -4.18 -14.46 -5.47
N ALA A 6 -3.78 -14.19 -4.23
CA ALA A 6 -4.23 -13.01 -3.50
C ALA A 6 -3.69 -11.66 -4.08
N ALA A 7 -2.60 -11.69 -4.83
CA ALA A 7 -2.04 -10.48 -5.46
C ALA A 7 -2.70 -10.11 -6.79
N SER A 8 -3.51 -11.03 -7.36
CA SER A 8 -4.17 -10.84 -8.67
C SER A 8 -5.50 -10.11 -8.60
N GLU A 9 -6.11 -10.00 -7.40
CA GLU A 9 -7.47 -9.49 -7.26
C GLU A 9 -7.58 -7.96 -7.25
N LEU A 10 -6.50 -7.25 -6.92
CA LEU A 10 -6.49 -5.77 -6.92
C LEU A 10 -6.49 -5.13 -8.34
N GLY A 11 -6.33 -5.94 -9.38
CA GLY A 11 -6.35 -5.49 -10.78
C GLY A 11 -7.73 -5.41 -11.42
N THR A 12 -8.79 -5.86 -10.76
CA THR A 12 -10.15 -5.82 -11.31
C THR A 12 -10.79 -4.46 -11.00
N PRO A 13 -11.45 -3.79 -11.96
CA PRO A 13 -12.06 -2.45 -11.74
C PRO A 13 -13.04 -2.40 -10.56
N GLY A 14 -13.66 -3.53 -10.18
CA GLY A 14 -14.52 -3.65 -9.01
C GLY A 14 -13.76 -3.65 -7.68
N ALA A 15 -12.57 -4.20 -7.63
CA ALA A 15 -11.78 -4.34 -6.39
C ALA A 15 -11.31 -3.00 -5.82
N LEU A 16 -11.22 -1.95 -6.65
CA LEU A 16 -10.83 -0.62 -6.18
C LEU A 16 -11.84 -0.04 -5.17
N PHE A 17 -13.13 -0.33 -5.35
CA PHE A 17 -14.24 0.13 -4.51
C PHE A 17 -14.66 -0.90 -3.47
N GLU A 18 -13.87 -1.94 -3.26
CA GLU A 18 -14.06 -2.93 -2.23
C GLU A 18 -13.05 -2.74 -1.10
N VAL A 19 -13.54 -2.75 0.14
CA VAL A 19 -12.69 -2.63 1.34
C VAL A 19 -13.11 -3.69 2.35
N ALA A 20 -12.13 -4.45 2.81
CA ALA A 20 -12.29 -5.43 3.87
C ALA A 20 -11.63 -4.93 5.16
N VAL A 21 -12.36 -4.97 6.26
CA VAL A 21 -11.90 -4.52 7.58
C VAL A 21 -12.02 -5.68 8.58
N PRO A 22 -10.95 -6.02 9.31
CA PRO A 22 -11.00 -7.01 10.37
C PRO A 22 -11.86 -6.49 11.54
N VAL A 23 -12.75 -7.34 12.05
CA VAL A 23 -13.65 -7.00 13.15
C VAL A 23 -13.70 -8.12 14.19
N VAL A 24 -13.86 -7.76 15.46
CA VAL A 24 -13.85 -8.70 16.58
C VAL A 24 -15.18 -9.42 16.77
N ASP A 25 -16.29 -8.80 16.33
CA ASP A 25 -17.65 -9.33 16.40
C ASP A 25 -18.52 -8.72 15.29
N GLN A 26 -19.79 -9.17 15.21
CA GLN A 26 -20.78 -8.66 14.26
C GLN A 26 -21.79 -7.69 14.92
N GLY A 27 -21.47 -7.16 16.09
CA GLY A 27 -22.34 -6.24 16.82
C GLY A 27 -22.50 -4.89 16.11
N THR A 28 -23.61 -4.22 16.37
CA THR A 28 -23.98 -2.94 15.71
C THR A 28 -22.90 -1.86 15.90
N ARG A 29 -22.30 -1.77 17.11
CA ARG A 29 -21.26 -0.80 17.40
C ARG A 29 -19.97 -1.09 16.62
N THR A 30 -19.53 -2.34 16.61
CA THR A 30 -18.35 -2.80 15.88
C THR A 30 -18.54 -2.58 14.38
N ARG A 31 -19.73 -2.91 13.86
CA ARG A 31 -20.10 -2.68 12.47
C ARG A 31 -20.00 -1.18 12.10
N ALA A 32 -20.64 -0.30 12.85
CA ALA A 32 -20.60 1.15 12.56
C ALA A 32 -19.17 1.73 12.54
N LEU A 33 -18.29 1.27 13.46
CA LEU A 33 -16.90 1.66 13.47
C LEU A 33 -16.14 1.13 12.23
N ALA A 34 -16.43 -0.11 11.83
CA ALA A 34 -15.81 -0.73 10.67
C ALA A 34 -16.26 -0.08 9.35
N GLU A 35 -17.54 0.25 9.21
CA GLU A 35 -18.08 0.97 8.04
C GLU A 35 -17.43 2.34 7.88
N ARG A 36 -17.31 3.09 8.97
CA ARG A 36 -16.60 4.37 8.97
C ARG A 36 -15.12 4.19 8.58
N SER A 37 -14.45 3.21 9.16
CA SER A 37 -13.03 2.90 8.86
C SER A 37 -12.85 2.50 7.40
N ALA A 38 -13.74 1.65 6.87
CA ALA A 38 -13.71 1.22 5.47
C ALA A 38 -13.89 2.40 4.50
N LEU A 39 -14.84 3.30 4.77
CA LEU A 39 -15.03 4.50 3.96
C LEU A 39 -13.79 5.40 4.01
N GLU A 40 -13.18 5.58 5.18
CA GLU A 40 -11.96 6.36 5.31
C GLU A 40 -10.79 5.75 4.53
N ILE A 41 -10.62 4.43 4.59
CA ILE A 41 -9.62 3.68 3.81
C ILE A 41 -9.84 3.90 2.31
N LEU A 42 -11.08 3.74 1.85
CA LEU A 42 -11.42 3.95 0.44
C LEU A 42 -11.11 5.38 -0.02
N LEU A 43 -11.52 6.38 0.76
CA LEU A 43 -11.30 7.78 0.40
C LEU A 43 -9.80 8.13 0.35
N LYS A 44 -9.00 7.64 1.29
CA LYS A 44 -7.52 7.77 1.25
C LYS A 44 -6.89 7.01 0.09
N ARG A 45 -7.48 5.88 -0.30
CA ARG A 45 -7.07 5.11 -1.48
C ARG A 45 -7.31 5.87 -2.78
N LEU A 46 -8.43 6.58 -2.89
CA LEU A 46 -8.82 7.31 -4.09
C LEU A 46 -8.27 8.73 -4.16
N SER A 47 -8.04 9.37 -3.01
CA SER A 47 -7.52 10.74 -2.93
C SER A 47 -6.46 10.84 -1.83
N PRO A 48 -5.17 10.96 -2.17
CA PRO A 48 -4.10 11.09 -1.19
C PRO A 48 -3.99 12.51 -0.59
N ALA A 49 -4.98 13.38 -0.81
CA ALA A 49 -4.94 14.77 -0.39
C ALA A 49 -4.77 14.92 1.14
N PRO A 50 -3.82 15.75 1.61
CA PRO A 50 -3.63 15.99 3.03
C PRO A 50 -4.89 16.63 3.64
N GLY A 51 -5.26 16.18 4.85
CA GLY A 51 -6.42 16.70 5.55
C GLY A 51 -7.78 16.30 4.97
N LEU A 52 -7.82 15.27 4.11
CA LEU A 52 -9.03 14.73 3.49
C LEU A 52 -10.20 14.59 4.50
N THR A 53 -9.96 13.96 5.65
CA THR A 53 -11.00 13.73 6.67
C THR A 53 -11.51 14.99 7.38
N ARG A 54 -10.81 16.12 7.21
CA ARG A 54 -11.22 17.43 7.77
C ARG A 54 -12.15 18.21 6.83
N ARG A 55 -12.31 17.78 5.58
CA ARG A 55 -13.26 18.40 4.65
C ARG A 55 -14.68 18.18 5.17
N PRO A 56 -15.55 19.23 5.24
CA PRO A 56 -16.89 19.13 5.84
C PRO A 56 -17.75 18.02 5.24
N SER A 57 -17.79 17.89 3.91
CA SER A 57 -18.53 16.82 3.21
C SER A 57 -18.03 15.43 3.55
N ILE A 58 -16.70 15.24 3.62
CA ILE A 58 -16.09 13.97 4.02
C ILE A 58 -16.37 13.66 5.49
N ALA A 59 -16.23 14.66 6.39
CA ALA A 59 -16.53 14.48 7.81
C ALA A 59 -17.99 14.09 8.05
N GLN A 60 -18.91 14.62 7.24
CA GLN A 60 -20.33 14.26 7.28
C GLN A 60 -20.54 12.82 6.78
N ALA A 61 -19.95 12.46 5.64
CA ALA A 61 -20.04 11.11 5.09
C ALA A 61 -19.50 10.03 6.05
N LEU A 62 -18.43 10.33 6.78
CA LEU A 62 -17.87 9.43 7.80
C LEU A 62 -18.77 9.25 9.03
N ARG A 63 -19.79 10.08 9.24
CA ARG A 63 -20.80 9.92 10.31
C ARG A 63 -21.94 9.01 9.89
N ASP A 64 -22.20 8.96 8.57
CA ASP A 64 -23.31 8.23 7.97
C ASP A 64 -22.82 7.49 6.70
N PRO A 65 -21.99 6.45 6.85
CA PRO A 65 -21.31 5.78 5.75
C PRO A 65 -22.22 4.85 4.93
N ASP A 66 -23.38 4.47 5.43
CA ASP A 66 -24.29 3.49 4.82
C ASP A 66 -24.87 3.96 3.48
N GLN A 67 -24.91 5.26 3.21
CA GLN A 67 -25.32 5.84 1.94
C GLN A 67 -24.32 5.60 0.80
N TYR A 68 -23.10 5.16 1.10
CA TYR A 68 -21.99 5.10 0.15
C TYR A 68 -21.60 3.69 -0.25
N TYR A 69 -22.22 2.64 0.31
CA TYR A 69 -21.96 1.26 -0.12
C TYR A 69 -23.24 0.53 -0.51
N ARG A 70 -23.10 -0.43 -1.43
CA ARG A 70 -24.21 -1.24 -1.97
C ARG A 70 -24.44 -2.53 -1.19
N SER A 71 -23.38 -3.09 -0.65
CA SER A 71 -23.43 -4.35 0.10
C SER A 71 -22.35 -4.43 1.16
N ALA A 72 -22.65 -5.18 2.21
CA ALA A 72 -21.75 -5.54 3.28
C ALA A 72 -21.88 -7.04 3.55
N SER A 73 -20.74 -7.73 3.65
CA SER A 73 -20.71 -9.17 3.91
C SER A 73 -19.65 -9.51 4.95
N TYR A 74 -19.91 -10.55 5.73
CA TYR A 74 -18.98 -11.09 6.71
C TYR A 74 -18.38 -12.39 6.20
N ALA A 75 -17.08 -12.56 6.38
CA ALA A 75 -16.36 -13.80 6.16
C ALA A 75 -15.54 -14.16 7.40
N PRO A 76 -15.18 -15.43 7.60
CA PRO A 76 -14.21 -15.81 8.62
C PRO A 76 -12.90 -15.02 8.44
N GLY A 77 -12.40 -14.44 9.51
CA GLY A 77 -11.16 -13.69 9.54
C GLY A 77 -9.93 -14.58 9.68
N GLY A 78 -8.77 -13.96 9.85
CA GLY A 78 -7.49 -14.65 10.07
C GLY A 78 -7.14 -14.80 11.55
N ALA A 79 -5.87 -15.10 11.81
CA ALA A 79 -5.36 -15.32 13.17
C ALA A 79 -5.52 -14.14 14.15
N LEU A 80 -5.67 -12.91 13.61
CA LEU A 80 -5.75 -11.68 14.42
C LEU A 80 -7.16 -11.16 14.64
N SER A 81 -8.16 -11.67 13.89
CA SER A 81 -9.54 -11.22 14.03
C SER A 81 -10.50 -12.31 13.56
N PRO A 82 -11.56 -12.62 14.34
CA PRO A 82 -12.48 -13.71 14.01
C PRO A 82 -13.31 -13.45 12.75
N TRP A 83 -13.53 -12.19 12.38
CA TRP A 83 -14.35 -11.81 11.24
C TRP A 83 -13.68 -10.77 10.36
N LEU A 84 -14.01 -10.82 9.08
CA LEU A 84 -13.67 -9.82 8.08
C LEU A 84 -14.98 -9.24 7.53
N LEU A 85 -15.18 -7.93 7.71
CA LEU A 85 -16.30 -7.21 7.11
C LEU A 85 -15.85 -6.63 5.78
N THR A 86 -16.45 -7.07 4.69
CA THR A 86 -16.18 -6.55 3.33
C THR A 86 -17.34 -5.66 2.89
N LEU A 87 -17.01 -4.43 2.48
CA LEU A 87 -17.97 -3.46 1.95
C LEU A 87 -17.68 -3.19 0.47
N GLN A 88 -18.73 -3.26 -0.35
CA GLN A 88 -18.70 -2.88 -1.76
C GLN A 88 -19.31 -1.49 -1.89
N PHE A 89 -18.45 -0.48 -2.12
CA PHE A 89 -18.89 0.91 -2.21
C PHE A 89 -19.51 1.24 -3.58
N ASP A 90 -20.45 2.19 -3.54
CA ASP A 90 -21.04 2.74 -4.76
C ASP A 90 -20.07 3.73 -5.40
N ARG A 91 -19.61 3.39 -6.61
CA ARG A 91 -18.64 4.19 -7.35
C ARG A 91 -19.11 5.63 -7.59
N GLU A 92 -20.37 5.79 -7.99
CA GLU A 92 -20.92 7.11 -8.35
C GLU A 92 -21.09 7.98 -7.11
N ALA A 93 -21.61 7.42 -6.02
CA ALA A 93 -21.74 8.12 -4.75
C ALA A 93 -20.38 8.59 -4.20
N ILE A 94 -19.36 7.73 -4.27
CA ILE A 94 -18.01 8.07 -3.81
C ILE A 94 -17.36 9.16 -4.69
N LEU A 95 -17.48 9.06 -6.02
CA LEU A 95 -16.93 10.08 -6.91
C LEU A 95 -17.64 11.43 -6.76
N SER A 96 -18.96 11.41 -6.57
CA SER A 96 -19.73 12.61 -6.26
C SER A 96 -19.30 13.26 -4.94
N LEU A 97 -19.06 12.45 -3.91
CA LEU A 97 -18.56 12.93 -2.61
C LEU A 97 -17.18 13.59 -2.73
N LEU A 98 -16.25 12.97 -3.49
CA LEU A 98 -14.93 13.55 -3.72
C LEU A 98 -15.01 14.85 -4.52
N ALA A 99 -15.87 14.92 -5.55
CA ALA A 99 -16.11 16.13 -6.32
C ALA A 99 -16.69 17.27 -5.45
N GLN A 100 -17.67 16.98 -4.59
CA GLN A 100 -18.21 17.94 -3.62
C GLN A 100 -17.15 18.45 -2.62
N ALA A 101 -16.18 17.62 -2.28
CA ALA A 101 -15.06 17.97 -1.42
C ALA A 101 -13.94 18.72 -2.17
N GLU A 102 -14.07 18.94 -3.48
CA GLU A 102 -13.04 19.50 -4.36
C GLU A 102 -11.73 18.69 -4.29
N LEU A 103 -11.84 17.37 -4.23
CA LEU A 103 -10.71 16.45 -4.14
C LEU A 103 -10.54 15.69 -5.46
N PRO A 104 -9.29 15.54 -5.95
CA PRO A 104 -9.02 14.71 -7.11
C PRO A 104 -9.33 13.25 -6.78
N ALA A 105 -9.91 12.52 -7.74
CA ALA A 105 -10.17 11.08 -7.62
C ALA A 105 -9.26 10.28 -8.55
N TRP A 106 -8.41 9.46 -8.00
CA TRP A 106 -7.59 8.53 -8.78
C TRP A 106 -8.29 7.18 -8.91
N VAL A 107 -9.01 7.00 -10.00
CA VAL A 107 -9.81 5.80 -10.30
C VAL A 107 -9.21 4.91 -11.39
N SER A 108 -8.08 5.30 -11.98
CA SER A 108 -7.39 4.51 -12.99
C SER A 108 -6.74 3.27 -12.37
N GLN A 109 -6.59 2.23 -13.18
CA GLN A 109 -5.84 1.04 -12.82
C GLN A 109 -4.42 1.43 -12.41
N ARG A 110 -3.95 0.92 -11.27
CA ARG A 110 -2.62 1.22 -10.76
C ARG A 110 -1.65 0.18 -11.26
N PRO A 111 -0.53 0.61 -11.84
CA PRO A 111 0.51 -0.32 -12.25
C PRO A 111 1.07 -1.08 -11.04
N ARG A 112 1.51 -2.30 -11.28
CA ARG A 112 2.23 -3.08 -10.27
C ARG A 112 3.68 -2.62 -10.21
N TYR A 113 4.22 -2.47 -9.00
CA TYR A 113 5.61 -2.12 -8.79
C TYR A 113 6.38 -3.25 -8.13
N LEU A 114 7.62 -3.48 -8.59
CA LEU A 114 8.57 -4.33 -7.89
C LEU A 114 9.28 -3.50 -6.83
N LEU A 115 9.12 -3.86 -5.57
CA LEU A 115 9.67 -3.16 -4.43
C LEU A 115 10.97 -3.81 -3.98
N TRP A 116 12.07 -3.10 -4.13
CA TRP A 116 13.36 -3.45 -3.57
C TRP A 116 13.55 -2.77 -2.22
N LEU A 117 13.88 -3.55 -1.21
CA LEU A 117 14.22 -3.08 0.11
C LEU A 117 15.68 -3.43 0.38
N VAL A 118 16.50 -2.42 0.65
CA VAL A 118 17.91 -2.60 0.97
C VAL A 118 18.25 -1.85 2.25
N GLU A 119 18.84 -2.56 3.19
CA GLU A 119 19.26 -2.03 4.48
C GLU A 119 20.77 -1.89 4.51
N GLU A 120 21.25 -0.80 5.11
CA GLU A 120 22.64 -0.58 5.45
C GLU A 120 22.77 -0.57 6.96
N SER A 121 23.57 -1.48 7.48
CA SER A 121 23.91 -1.56 8.92
C SER A 121 24.94 -0.48 9.31
N GLU A 122 25.16 -0.30 10.61
CA GLU A 122 26.09 0.71 11.15
C GLU A 122 27.53 0.52 10.65
N ASP A 123 27.96 -0.73 10.39
CA ASP A 123 29.25 -1.06 9.81
C ASP A 123 29.34 -0.89 8.28
N GLY A 124 28.28 -0.39 7.67
CA GLY A 124 28.18 -0.11 6.23
C GLY A 124 27.90 -1.35 5.36
N GLN A 125 27.61 -2.50 5.99
CA GLN A 125 27.18 -3.66 5.23
C GLN A 125 25.76 -3.51 4.72
N ARG A 126 25.51 -3.99 3.50
CA ARG A 126 24.22 -3.89 2.84
C ARG A 126 23.60 -5.24 2.63
N ARG A 127 22.31 -5.37 2.92
CA ARG A 127 21.54 -6.58 2.67
C ARG A 127 20.20 -6.27 2.00
N LEU A 128 19.73 -7.16 1.15
CA LEU A 128 18.37 -7.13 0.62
C LEU A 128 17.43 -7.76 1.65
N LEU A 129 16.23 -7.19 1.76
CA LEU A 129 15.17 -7.72 2.61
C LEU A 129 14.15 -8.43 1.73
N ASP A 130 13.85 -9.68 2.05
CA ASP A 130 12.89 -10.51 1.35
C ASP A 130 11.43 -10.24 1.76
N ALA A 131 10.49 -10.90 1.10
CA ALA A 131 9.07 -10.75 1.35
C ALA A 131 8.63 -11.22 2.75
N GLU A 132 9.42 -12.05 3.43
CA GLU A 132 9.12 -12.55 4.78
C GLU A 132 9.58 -11.58 5.88
N HIS A 133 10.43 -10.62 5.52
CA HIS A 133 10.90 -9.62 6.48
C HIS A 133 9.74 -8.75 6.99
N PRO A 134 9.65 -8.49 8.31
CA PRO A 134 8.53 -7.74 8.91
C PRO A 134 8.29 -6.37 8.25
N LEU A 135 9.36 -5.68 7.89
CA LEU A 135 9.29 -4.40 7.20
C LEU A 135 8.68 -4.54 5.80
N ALA A 136 9.12 -5.53 5.01
CA ALA A 136 8.58 -5.77 3.68
C ALA A 136 7.06 -6.03 3.73
N ARG A 137 6.62 -6.83 4.70
CA ARG A 137 5.19 -7.08 4.95
C ARG A 137 4.42 -5.81 5.29
N ALA A 138 4.97 -4.98 6.17
CA ALA A 138 4.33 -3.71 6.55
C ALA A 138 4.22 -2.74 5.37
N VAL A 139 5.25 -2.69 4.50
CA VAL A 139 5.23 -1.89 3.27
C VAL A 139 4.17 -2.38 2.30
N VAL A 140 4.11 -3.68 2.05
CA VAL A 140 3.11 -4.27 1.16
C VAL A 140 1.70 -4.02 1.69
N GLU A 141 1.48 -4.13 3.00
CA GLU A 141 0.17 -3.86 3.59
C GLU A 141 -0.23 -2.38 3.45
N ALA A 142 0.69 -1.45 3.71
CA ALA A 142 0.45 -0.03 3.46
C ALA A 142 0.17 0.27 1.97
N GLY A 143 0.81 -0.47 1.05
CA GLY A 143 0.50 -0.45 -0.37
C GLY A 143 -0.92 -0.93 -0.67
N ARG A 144 -1.36 -2.02 -0.04
CA ARG A 144 -2.73 -2.56 -0.18
C ARG A 144 -3.79 -1.58 0.29
N GLU A 145 -3.60 -0.95 1.45
CA GLU A 145 -4.50 0.09 1.95
C GLU A 145 -4.74 1.20 0.94
N ARG A 146 -3.71 1.52 0.14
CA ARG A 146 -3.75 2.55 -0.91
C ARG A 146 -4.06 2.00 -2.30
N ALA A 147 -4.36 0.70 -2.41
CA ALA A 147 -4.51 -0.03 -3.67
C ALA A 147 -3.31 0.15 -4.62
N VAL A 148 -2.09 0.23 -4.09
CA VAL A 148 -0.83 0.19 -4.85
C VAL A 148 -0.32 -1.24 -4.84
N PRO A 149 -0.38 -1.98 -5.97
CA PRO A 149 0.07 -3.35 -6.03
C PRO A 149 1.59 -3.42 -5.95
N LEU A 150 2.13 -3.92 -4.83
CA LEU A 150 3.55 -4.11 -4.62
C LEU A 150 3.89 -5.60 -4.66
N ALA A 151 4.93 -5.95 -5.41
CA ALA A 151 5.58 -7.26 -5.35
C ALA A 151 6.97 -7.07 -4.72
N VAL A 152 7.37 -7.97 -3.83
CA VAL A 152 8.72 -7.99 -3.26
C VAL A 152 9.48 -9.16 -3.86
N PRO A 153 10.75 -9.00 -4.25
CA PRO A 153 11.57 -10.09 -4.76
C PRO A 153 11.64 -11.25 -3.76
N LEU A 154 11.63 -12.46 -4.28
CA LEU A 154 11.78 -13.69 -3.48
C LEU A 154 13.20 -13.88 -2.96
N LEU A 155 14.16 -13.20 -3.57
CA LEU A 155 15.60 -13.33 -3.34
C LEU A 155 16.05 -14.80 -3.42
N ASP A 156 15.51 -15.55 -4.40
CA ASP A 156 15.96 -16.91 -4.69
C ASP A 156 17.38 -16.93 -5.29
N LEU A 157 17.97 -18.11 -5.40
CA LEU A 157 19.34 -18.27 -5.92
C LEU A 157 19.54 -17.61 -7.29
N LYS A 158 18.51 -17.63 -8.15
CA LYS A 158 18.58 -17.03 -9.48
C LYS A 158 18.64 -15.50 -9.39
N GLU A 159 17.88 -14.90 -8.49
CA GLU A 159 17.88 -13.45 -8.27
C GLU A 159 19.17 -12.99 -7.58
N LEU A 160 19.63 -13.73 -6.56
CA LEU A 160 20.88 -13.41 -5.86
C LEU A 160 22.13 -13.55 -6.72
N GLN A 161 22.08 -14.35 -7.78
CA GLN A 161 23.15 -14.41 -8.79
C GLN A 161 23.15 -13.21 -9.75
N GLN A 162 22.01 -12.54 -9.92
CA GLN A 162 21.85 -11.43 -10.87
C GLN A 162 21.95 -10.07 -10.20
N VAL A 163 21.55 -9.96 -8.93
CA VAL A 163 21.46 -8.69 -8.21
C VAL A 163 22.17 -8.77 -6.86
N ALA A 164 23.14 -7.88 -6.69
CA ALA A 164 23.82 -7.67 -5.41
C ALA A 164 23.23 -6.47 -4.66
N PRO A 165 23.28 -6.45 -3.31
CA PRO A 165 22.72 -5.36 -2.49
C PRO A 165 23.24 -3.97 -2.88
N TRP A 166 24.52 -3.85 -3.25
CA TRP A 166 25.13 -2.59 -3.65
C TRP A 166 24.56 -2.04 -4.97
N GLN A 167 24.06 -2.90 -5.87
CA GLN A 167 23.43 -2.48 -7.12
C GLN A 167 22.04 -1.88 -6.87
N VAL A 168 21.25 -2.46 -5.94
CA VAL A 168 19.98 -1.89 -5.50
C VAL A 168 20.24 -0.57 -4.78
N TRP A 169 21.21 -0.53 -3.89
CA TRP A 169 21.61 0.69 -3.18
C TRP A 169 22.03 1.82 -4.13
N GLY A 170 22.78 1.47 -5.16
CA GLY A 170 23.27 2.39 -6.20
C GLY A 170 22.26 2.72 -7.29
N ARG A 171 21.04 2.15 -7.22
CA ARG A 171 19.96 2.36 -8.22
C ARG A 171 20.37 1.99 -9.64
N PHE A 172 20.97 0.81 -9.80
CA PHE A 172 21.40 0.29 -11.11
C PHE A 172 20.18 -0.26 -11.87
N TRP A 173 19.24 0.60 -12.26
CA TRP A 173 17.97 0.25 -12.90
C TRP A 173 18.11 -0.74 -14.06
N ARG A 174 19.16 -0.61 -14.86
CA ARG A 174 19.41 -1.54 -15.96
C ARG A 174 19.59 -3.00 -15.54
N VAL A 175 20.10 -3.21 -14.34
CA VAL A 175 20.29 -4.55 -13.76
C VAL A 175 18.98 -5.07 -13.17
N LEU A 176 18.17 -4.19 -12.62
CA LEU A 176 16.92 -4.54 -11.95
C LEU A 176 15.78 -4.80 -12.93
N LYS A 177 15.71 -4.04 -14.02
CA LYS A 177 14.63 -4.08 -15.02
C LYS A 177 14.26 -5.49 -15.53
N PRO A 178 15.21 -6.41 -15.87
CA PRO A 178 14.84 -7.78 -16.30
C PRO A 178 14.10 -8.58 -15.22
N LEU A 179 14.36 -8.29 -13.95
CA LEU A 179 13.68 -8.96 -12.84
C LEU A 179 12.25 -8.45 -12.64
N ARG A 180 11.99 -7.17 -12.94
CA ARG A 180 10.66 -6.59 -12.93
C ARG A 180 9.67 -7.38 -13.79
N GLU A 181 10.11 -7.83 -14.97
CA GLU A 181 9.28 -8.61 -15.90
C GLU A 181 8.84 -9.95 -15.31
N ARG A 182 9.70 -10.60 -14.51
CA ARG A 182 9.36 -11.84 -13.80
C ARG A 182 8.16 -11.69 -12.86
N TYR A 183 7.96 -10.50 -12.31
CA TYR A 183 6.87 -10.19 -11.38
C TYR A 183 5.67 -9.54 -12.08
N GLY A 184 5.70 -9.38 -13.40
CA GLY A 184 4.66 -8.66 -14.15
C GLY A 184 4.50 -7.23 -13.64
N ALA A 185 5.59 -6.60 -13.20
CA ALA A 185 5.58 -5.25 -12.70
C ALA A 185 5.89 -4.24 -13.82
N GLU A 186 5.24 -3.09 -13.79
CA GLU A 186 5.36 -2.03 -14.78
C GLU A 186 6.40 -0.98 -14.36
N GLY A 187 6.67 -0.87 -13.06
CA GLY A 187 7.68 0.01 -12.50
C GLY A 187 8.43 -0.65 -11.34
N GLU A 188 9.44 0.05 -10.87
CA GLU A 188 10.29 -0.36 -9.75
C GLU A 188 10.33 0.72 -8.69
N LEU A 189 10.38 0.30 -7.44
CA LEU A 189 10.51 1.16 -6.28
C LEU A 189 11.66 0.63 -5.42
N ILE A 190 12.61 1.49 -5.08
CA ILE A 190 13.69 1.17 -4.14
C ILE A 190 13.47 1.96 -2.86
N LEU A 191 13.49 1.26 -1.73
CA LEU A 191 13.62 1.85 -0.41
C LEU A 191 14.97 1.49 0.17
N ARG A 192 15.76 2.50 0.47
CA ARG A 192 17.04 2.37 1.18
C ARG A 192 16.85 2.76 2.64
N LEU A 193 17.29 1.89 3.51
CA LEU A 193 17.11 2.00 4.95
C LEU A 193 18.47 2.07 5.60
N ARG A 194 18.70 3.08 6.45
CA ARG A 194 19.92 3.21 7.25
C ARG A 194 19.53 3.49 8.70
N ALA A 195 20.07 2.72 9.60
CA ALA A 195 19.94 3.04 11.02
C ALA A 195 20.77 4.30 11.34
N GLU A 196 20.19 5.27 12.05
CA GLU A 196 20.85 6.50 12.50
C GLU A 196 20.47 6.80 13.95
N GLY A 197 21.34 6.44 14.90
CA GLY A 197 21.04 6.56 16.33
C GLY A 197 19.83 5.73 16.72
N ASP A 198 18.84 6.36 17.35
CA ASP A 198 17.61 5.68 17.78
C ASP A 198 16.54 5.59 16.66
N GLY A 199 16.88 6.02 15.44
CA GLY A 199 15.91 6.09 14.35
C GLY A 199 16.44 5.56 13.02
N TRP A 200 15.70 5.86 11.97
CA TRP A 200 15.98 5.43 10.61
C TRP A 200 15.99 6.61 9.65
N TYR A 201 16.97 6.63 8.77
CA TYR A 201 16.92 7.39 7.54
C TYR A 201 16.40 6.49 6.43
N VAL A 202 15.32 6.92 5.79
CA VAL A 202 14.69 6.20 4.69
C VAL A 202 14.72 7.10 3.46
N ASP A 203 15.29 6.58 2.41
CA ASP A 203 15.35 7.21 1.11
C ASP A 203 14.66 6.30 0.10
N TYR A 204 13.87 6.89 -0.78
CA TYR A 204 13.11 6.14 -1.77
C TYR A 204 13.15 6.78 -3.14
N GLU A 205 13.12 5.94 -4.17
CA GLU A 205 13.07 6.36 -5.56
C GLU A 205 12.37 5.30 -6.42
N GLY A 206 11.59 5.77 -7.41
CA GLY A 206 10.87 4.91 -8.34
C GLY A 206 11.25 5.19 -9.79
N GLU A 207 11.32 4.13 -10.59
CA GLU A 207 11.50 4.18 -12.05
C GLU A 207 10.32 3.51 -12.76
N GLY A 208 10.01 3.99 -13.97
CA GLY A 208 8.88 3.49 -14.75
C GLY A 208 7.52 3.98 -14.23
N LEU A 209 7.52 5.01 -13.39
CA LEU A 209 6.33 5.67 -12.88
C LEU A 209 5.87 6.77 -13.84
N PRO A 210 4.55 7.09 -13.84
CA PRO A 210 4.03 8.22 -14.65
C PRO A 210 4.65 9.57 -14.29
N MET A 211 5.11 9.70 -13.05
CA MET A 211 5.81 10.90 -12.53
C MET A 211 7.07 10.48 -11.78
N PRO A 212 8.11 11.32 -11.76
CA PRO A 212 9.27 11.11 -10.91
C PRO A 212 8.84 11.00 -9.45
N PHE A 213 9.31 9.97 -8.78
CA PHE A 213 8.96 9.69 -7.41
C PHE A 213 10.24 9.42 -6.63
N SER A 214 10.64 10.38 -5.81
CA SER A 214 11.80 10.25 -4.95
C SER A 214 11.67 11.14 -3.72
N GLY A 215 12.31 10.76 -2.65
CA GLY A 215 12.33 11.53 -1.42
C GLY A 215 13.17 10.86 -0.36
N ALA A 216 13.31 11.55 0.77
CA ALA A 216 13.98 11.04 1.94
C ALA A 216 13.32 11.57 3.20
N LEU A 217 13.32 10.78 4.26
CA LEU A 217 12.81 11.19 5.56
C LEU A 217 13.55 10.49 6.71
N ARG A 218 13.52 11.11 7.87
CA ARG A 218 13.92 10.48 9.14
C ARG A 218 12.69 10.06 9.91
N THR A 219 12.74 8.89 10.52
CA THR A 219 11.62 8.32 11.26
C THR A 219 12.10 7.39 12.36
N GLU A 220 11.33 7.29 13.44
CA GLU A 220 11.56 6.32 14.51
C GLU A 220 11.23 4.88 14.07
N ALA A 221 10.38 4.74 13.03
CA ALA A 221 10.03 3.43 12.47
C ALA A 221 9.99 3.50 10.95
N PRO A 222 10.68 2.59 10.22
CA PRO A 222 10.72 2.57 8.76
C PRO A 222 9.34 2.46 8.08
N THR A 223 8.36 1.87 8.76
CA THR A 223 6.97 1.76 8.31
C THR A 223 6.26 3.11 8.17
N VAL A 224 6.72 4.16 8.88
CA VAL A 224 6.17 5.52 8.78
C VAL A 224 6.58 6.19 7.47
N ALA A 225 7.74 5.84 6.91
CA ALA A 225 8.22 6.35 5.64
C ALA A 225 7.22 6.11 4.49
N LEU A 226 6.51 5.01 4.54
CA LEU A 226 5.53 4.64 3.53
C LEU A 226 4.24 5.44 3.58
N ARG A 227 3.89 5.98 4.73
CA ARG A 227 2.79 6.95 4.82
C ARG A 227 3.14 8.24 4.10
N ALA A 228 4.42 8.64 4.11
CA ALA A 228 4.90 9.81 3.39
C ALA A 228 4.97 9.58 1.87
N VAL A 229 5.36 8.37 1.43
CA VAL A 229 5.41 7.95 0.02
C VAL A 229 4.04 8.00 -0.66
N GLY A 230 2.95 7.86 0.09
CA GLY A 230 1.59 7.97 -0.46
C GLY A 230 1.01 9.38 -0.42
N GLN A 231 1.78 10.41 -0.02
CA GLN A 231 1.32 11.80 0.09
C GLN A 231 1.94 12.73 -0.99
N GLY A 232 2.85 12.24 -1.79
CA GLY A 232 3.41 12.91 -2.97
C GLY A 232 2.73 12.38 -4.22
#